data_2c9692462a48d8c9fa03e1b5f52d1d48
#
_entry.id   2c9692462a48d8c9fa03e1b5f52d1d48
#
_cell.length_a   1.000
_cell.length_b   1.000
_cell.length_c   1.000
_cell.angle_alpha   90.00
_cell.angle_beta   90.00
_cell.angle_gamma   90.00
#
_symmetry.space_group_name_H-M   'P 1'
#
loop_
_entity.id
_entity.type
_entity.pdbx_description
1 polymer ?
#
loop_
_entity_poly.entity_id
_entity_poly.type
_entity_poly.pdbx_seq_one_letter_code
_entity_poly.pdbx_strand_id
1 'polypeptide(L)'
;MLDPASQSDRDFGNVEVKNTTCYMCACRCGIRVTLRDGEVRHIEGNPNHPHNQGVICAKGASGIMKQYSPARLTRPLLRKKGAERGESEFEEISWERAFEIMTERLQTLRETDPSKFALFTGRDQMQALTGMFAKQYGTPNYAAHGGFCSVNMAAGLIYTFGGSFWEFGGPDLDRSKL
;
A
#
# COMPACT_ATOMS: atom_id res chain seq x y z
N MET A 1 32.60 -0.01 -32.84
CA MET A 1 31.33 -0.54 -33.39
C MET A 1 31.12 -1.90 -32.74
N LEU A 2 30.04 -2.09 -31.98
CA LEU A 2 29.73 -3.40 -31.42
C LEU A 2 29.08 -4.22 -32.53
N ASP A 3 29.54 -5.45 -32.71
CA ASP A 3 29.06 -6.40 -33.70
C ASP A 3 27.57 -6.76 -33.41
N PRO A 4 26.63 -6.46 -34.33
CA PRO A 4 25.22 -6.79 -34.15
C PRO A 4 24.96 -8.30 -34.03
N ALA A 5 25.85 -9.15 -34.55
CA ALA A 5 25.71 -10.60 -34.48
C ALA A 5 25.99 -11.20 -33.10
N SER A 6 26.63 -10.45 -32.18
CA SER A 6 26.90 -10.94 -30.82
C SER A 6 25.74 -10.81 -29.85
N GLN A 7 24.58 -10.31 -30.31
CA GLN A 7 23.39 -10.11 -29.44
C GLN A 7 22.37 -11.24 -29.53
N SER A 8 22.53 -12.21 -30.46
CA SER A 8 21.50 -13.21 -30.76
C SER A 8 21.45 -14.43 -29.82
N ASP A 9 22.42 -14.65 -28.95
CA ASP A 9 22.51 -15.83 -28.08
C ASP A 9 22.37 -15.52 -26.57
N ARG A 10 21.79 -14.39 -26.21
CA ARG A 10 21.41 -14.16 -24.81
C ARG A 10 20.13 -14.91 -24.53
N ASP A 11 20.25 -16.02 -23.84
CA ASP A 11 19.09 -16.68 -23.21
C ASP A 11 18.48 -15.71 -22.20
N PHE A 12 17.35 -15.11 -22.56
CA PHE A 12 16.65 -14.17 -21.70
C PHE A 12 15.80 -14.87 -20.63
N GLY A 13 15.90 -16.20 -20.53
CA GLY A 13 15.06 -16.98 -19.62
C GLY A 13 13.57 -16.91 -19.96
N ASN A 14 12.74 -17.44 -19.08
CA ASN A 14 11.28 -17.35 -19.27
C ASN A 14 10.79 -15.94 -18.87
N VAL A 15 10.38 -15.17 -19.88
CA VAL A 15 9.86 -13.80 -19.67
C VAL A 15 8.34 -13.83 -19.71
N GLU A 16 7.72 -13.34 -18.63
CA GLU A 16 6.28 -13.21 -18.51
C GLU A 16 5.91 -11.74 -18.18
N VAL A 17 4.82 -11.22 -18.75
CA VAL A 17 4.30 -9.89 -18.45
C VAL A 17 2.91 -10.02 -17.83
N LYS A 18 2.75 -9.48 -16.62
CA LYS A 18 1.47 -9.46 -15.90
C LYS A 18 0.94 -8.05 -15.72
N ASN A 19 -0.35 -7.89 -16.00
CA ASN A 19 -1.07 -6.66 -15.68
C ASN A 19 -1.60 -6.73 -14.26
N THR A 20 -1.39 -5.65 -13.50
CA THR A 20 -1.87 -5.54 -12.12
C THR A 20 -2.05 -4.08 -11.71
N THR A 21 -2.31 -3.83 -10.45
CA THR A 21 -2.53 -2.52 -9.88
C THR A 21 -1.39 -2.12 -8.95
N CYS A 22 -0.92 -0.89 -9.07
CA CYS A 22 0.10 -0.32 -8.19
C CYS A 22 -0.47 -0.06 -6.79
N TYR A 23 0.23 -0.52 -5.75
CA TYR A 23 -0.14 -0.35 -4.35
C TYR A 23 0.75 0.62 -3.57
N MET A 24 1.59 1.39 -4.26
CA MET A 24 2.51 2.33 -3.62
C MET A 24 1.83 3.60 -3.06
N CYS A 25 0.63 3.91 -3.54
CA CYS A 25 -0.20 5.01 -3.03
C CYS A 25 -1.68 4.80 -3.36
N ALA A 26 -2.51 5.79 -3.05
CA ALA A 26 -3.95 5.74 -3.25
C ALA A 26 -4.41 5.83 -4.72
N CYS A 27 -3.54 6.26 -5.65
CA CYS A 27 -3.93 6.45 -7.06
C CYS A 27 -4.24 5.14 -7.78
N ARG A 28 -3.70 4.01 -7.33
CA ARG A 28 -4.03 2.67 -7.87
C ARG A 28 -3.87 2.55 -9.38
N CYS A 29 -2.79 3.13 -9.90
CA CYS A 29 -2.48 3.08 -11.33
C CYS A 29 -2.37 1.64 -11.83
N GLY A 30 -2.86 1.40 -13.05
CA GLY A 30 -2.63 0.13 -13.74
C GLY A 30 -1.17 0.01 -14.16
N ILE A 31 -0.56 -1.11 -13.87
CA ILE A 31 0.84 -1.38 -14.17
C ILE A 31 1.03 -2.68 -14.94
N ARG A 32 2.13 -2.76 -15.67
CA ARG A 32 2.66 -4.00 -16.22
C ARG A 32 3.91 -4.37 -15.47
N VAL A 33 3.99 -5.62 -15.06
CA VAL A 33 5.12 -6.19 -14.35
C VAL A 33 5.77 -7.25 -15.24
N THR A 34 7.02 -7.03 -15.59
CA THR A 34 7.82 -8.03 -16.32
C THR A 34 8.54 -8.91 -15.31
N LEU A 35 8.28 -10.19 -15.41
CA LEU A 35 9.00 -11.23 -14.66
C LEU A 35 10.00 -11.93 -15.59
N ARG A 36 11.13 -12.33 -15.03
CA ARG A 36 12.09 -13.21 -15.66
C ARG A 36 12.37 -14.34 -14.68
N ASP A 37 12.08 -15.57 -15.09
CA ASP A 37 12.20 -16.77 -14.25
C ASP A 37 11.46 -16.63 -12.92
N GLY A 38 10.27 -16.00 -12.95
CA GLY A 38 9.43 -15.77 -11.77
C GLY A 38 9.81 -14.54 -10.92
N GLU A 39 10.93 -13.89 -11.19
CA GLU A 39 11.37 -12.69 -10.48
C GLU A 39 10.95 -11.40 -11.19
N VAL A 40 10.49 -10.42 -10.43
CA VAL A 40 10.16 -9.09 -10.97
C VAL A 40 11.43 -8.38 -11.42
N ARG A 41 11.48 -7.99 -12.70
CA ARG A 41 12.63 -7.30 -13.29
C ARG A 41 12.31 -5.88 -13.73
N HIS A 42 11.04 -5.60 -14.05
CA HIS A 42 10.64 -4.27 -14.47
C HIS A 42 9.19 -4.00 -14.10
N ILE A 43 8.91 -2.73 -13.77
CA ILE A 43 7.56 -2.24 -13.50
C ILE A 43 7.36 -0.96 -14.31
N GLU A 44 6.32 -0.93 -15.12
CA GLU A 44 5.94 0.22 -15.95
C GLU A 44 4.43 0.46 -15.90
N GLY A 45 3.98 1.61 -16.37
CA GLY A 45 2.56 1.90 -16.51
C GLY A 45 1.92 1.03 -17.60
N ASN A 46 0.69 0.60 -17.38
CA ASN A 46 -0.06 -0.14 -18.40
C ASN A 46 -0.68 0.82 -19.40
N PRO A 47 -0.24 0.82 -20.68
CA PRO A 47 -0.77 1.73 -21.71
C PRO A 47 -2.25 1.52 -22.02
N ASN A 48 -2.78 0.34 -21.74
CA ASN A 48 -4.18 0.01 -21.98
C ASN A 48 -5.08 0.34 -20.77
N HIS A 49 -4.51 0.87 -19.68
CA HIS A 49 -5.31 1.23 -18.52
C HIS A 49 -6.00 2.58 -18.74
N PRO A 50 -7.35 2.69 -18.61
CA PRO A 50 -8.11 3.87 -19.01
C PRO A 50 -7.76 5.14 -18.24
N HIS A 51 -7.28 5.01 -17.01
CA HIS A 51 -6.96 6.16 -16.17
C HIS A 51 -5.54 6.70 -16.39
N ASN A 52 -4.51 5.86 -16.27
CA ASN A 52 -3.12 6.32 -16.31
C ASN A 52 -2.42 6.11 -17.65
N GLN A 53 -3.02 5.38 -18.61
CA GLN A 53 -2.60 5.27 -20.00
C GLN A 53 -1.08 5.09 -20.20
N GLY A 54 -0.47 4.24 -19.41
CA GLY A 54 0.97 3.98 -19.46
C GLY A 54 1.84 4.89 -18.58
N VAL A 55 1.29 5.97 -18.02
CA VAL A 55 2.04 6.85 -17.12
C VAL A 55 2.15 6.20 -15.73
N ILE A 56 3.35 6.24 -15.14
CA ILE A 56 3.61 5.83 -13.77
C ILE A 56 4.60 6.79 -13.11
N CYS A 57 4.39 7.09 -11.85
CA CYS A 57 5.30 7.94 -11.09
C CYS A 57 6.51 7.16 -10.54
N ALA A 58 7.51 7.88 -10.08
CA ALA A 58 8.72 7.29 -9.50
C ALA A 58 8.44 6.31 -8.35
N LYS A 59 7.41 6.56 -7.52
CA LYS A 59 7.03 5.63 -6.44
C LYS A 59 6.61 4.26 -6.99
N GLY A 60 5.79 4.25 -8.04
CA GLY A 60 5.33 3.00 -8.66
C GLY A 60 6.47 2.26 -9.34
N ALA A 61 7.30 2.97 -10.12
CA ALA A 61 8.46 2.39 -10.80
C ALA A 61 9.50 1.82 -9.81
N SER A 62 9.70 2.48 -8.66
CA SER A 62 10.63 2.01 -7.62
C SER A 62 10.10 0.87 -6.75
N GLY A 63 8.90 0.38 -7.00
CA GLY A 63 8.30 -0.74 -6.25
C GLY A 63 9.18 -2.00 -6.22
N ILE A 64 9.95 -2.24 -7.27
CA ILE A 64 10.92 -3.33 -7.33
C ILE A 64 12.00 -3.24 -6.25
N MET A 65 12.47 -2.04 -5.93
CA MET A 65 13.47 -1.82 -4.88
C MET A 65 12.90 -2.17 -3.50
N LYS A 66 11.62 -1.86 -3.28
CA LYS A 66 10.92 -2.24 -2.04
C LYS A 66 10.74 -3.75 -1.94
N GLN A 67 10.44 -4.41 -3.07
CA GLN A 67 10.23 -5.87 -3.11
C GLN A 67 11.49 -6.64 -2.75
N TYR A 68 12.65 -6.21 -3.24
CA TYR A 68 13.93 -6.91 -3.09
C TYR A 68 14.91 -6.19 -2.15
N SER A 69 14.43 -5.25 -1.37
CA SER A 69 15.27 -4.58 -0.37
C SER A 69 15.82 -5.58 0.63
N PRO A 70 17.14 -5.60 0.89
CA PRO A 70 17.72 -6.43 1.95
C PRO A 70 17.21 -6.01 3.35
N ALA A 71 16.71 -4.78 3.50
CA ALA A 71 16.11 -4.30 4.74
C ALA A 71 14.61 -4.66 4.87
N ARG A 72 14.04 -5.39 3.89
CA ARG A 72 12.64 -5.81 3.96
C ARG A 72 12.45 -6.80 5.09
N LEU A 73 11.50 -6.50 5.99
CA LEU A 73 11.10 -7.42 7.05
C LEU A 73 10.33 -8.60 6.45
N THR A 74 10.81 -9.81 6.70
CA THR A 74 10.21 -11.07 6.22
C THR A 74 9.58 -11.89 7.34
N ARG A 75 9.83 -11.49 8.59
CA ARG A 75 9.31 -12.12 9.81
C ARG A 75 8.79 -11.08 10.78
N PRO A 76 7.84 -11.43 11.66
CA PRO A 76 7.42 -10.56 12.74
C PRO A 76 8.58 -10.25 13.69
N LEU A 77 8.61 -9.02 14.17
CA LEU A 77 9.59 -8.55 15.14
C LEU A 77 8.90 -8.20 16.46
N LEU A 78 9.38 -8.76 17.55
CA LEU A 78 8.95 -8.42 18.89
C LEU A 78 10.03 -7.57 19.57
N ARG A 79 9.61 -6.45 20.19
CA ARG A 79 10.53 -5.64 20.98
C ARG A 79 11.02 -6.44 22.19
N LYS A 80 12.31 -6.44 22.42
CA LYS A 80 12.90 -7.08 23.60
C LYS A 80 12.39 -6.43 24.88
N LYS A 81 12.22 -7.25 25.91
CA LYS A 81 11.76 -6.77 27.22
C LYS A 81 12.81 -5.79 27.80
N GLY A 82 12.36 -4.60 28.19
CA GLY A 82 13.22 -3.57 28.75
C GLY A 82 13.83 -2.60 27.74
N ALA A 83 13.71 -2.87 26.44
CA ALA A 83 14.15 -1.92 25.42
C ALA A 83 13.25 -0.68 25.39
N GLU A 84 13.87 0.50 25.31
CA GLU A 84 13.15 1.76 25.25
C GLU A 84 12.51 2.00 23.87
N ARG A 85 11.48 2.86 23.86
CA ARG A 85 10.83 3.25 22.62
C ARG A 85 11.79 4.10 21.77
N GLY A 86 12.00 3.68 20.53
CA GLY A 86 12.94 4.32 19.60
C GLY A 86 14.28 3.58 19.48
N GLU A 87 14.60 2.71 20.43
CA GLU A 87 15.71 1.78 20.29
C GLU A 87 15.34 0.60 19.42
N SER A 88 16.25 0.23 18.51
CA SER A 88 16.00 -0.83 17.52
C SER A 88 16.31 -2.23 18.09
N GLU A 89 15.95 -2.47 19.34
CA GLU A 89 16.14 -3.76 19.98
C GLU A 89 14.91 -4.67 19.77
N PHE A 90 14.98 -5.47 18.71
CA PHE A 90 13.94 -6.43 18.36
C PHE A 90 14.52 -7.84 18.25
N GLU A 91 13.64 -8.82 18.41
CA GLU A 91 13.90 -10.23 18.13
C GLU A 91 12.90 -10.75 17.10
N GLU A 92 13.36 -11.63 16.24
CA GLU A 92 12.47 -12.30 15.30
C GLU A 92 11.63 -13.36 16.02
N ILE A 93 10.33 -13.39 15.74
CA ILE A 93 9.41 -14.40 16.25
C ILE A 93 8.65 -15.06 15.09
N SER A 94 8.01 -16.21 15.36
CA SER A 94 7.14 -16.83 14.37
C SER A 94 5.82 -16.08 14.23
N TRP A 95 5.12 -16.30 13.11
CA TRP A 95 3.78 -15.74 12.89
C TRP A 95 2.78 -16.26 13.91
N GLU A 96 2.88 -17.53 14.28
CA GLU A 96 2.03 -18.15 15.31
C GLU A 96 2.19 -17.41 16.63
N ARG A 97 3.45 -17.16 17.03
CA ARG A 97 3.74 -16.43 18.27
C ARG A 97 3.23 -14.98 18.21
N ALA A 98 3.36 -14.32 17.08
CA ALA A 98 2.83 -12.97 16.89
C ALA A 98 1.29 -12.95 17.05
N PHE A 99 0.59 -13.90 16.43
CA PHE A 99 -0.86 -14.02 16.56
C PHE A 99 -1.32 -14.37 17.98
N GLU A 100 -0.62 -15.26 18.67
CA GLU A 100 -0.90 -15.56 20.08
C GLU A 100 -0.87 -14.29 20.95
N ILE A 101 0.25 -13.53 20.87
CA ILE A 101 0.42 -12.30 21.65
C ILE A 101 -0.66 -11.27 21.32
N MET A 102 -0.97 -11.08 20.05
CA MET A 102 -1.99 -10.12 19.60
C MET A 102 -3.38 -10.56 20.09
N THR A 103 -3.73 -11.83 19.90
CA THR A 103 -5.04 -12.37 20.27
C THR A 103 -5.26 -12.28 21.78
N GLU A 104 -4.29 -12.69 22.58
CA GLU A 104 -4.37 -12.63 24.05
C GLU A 104 -4.63 -11.18 24.51
N ARG A 105 -3.87 -10.22 24.01
CA ARG A 105 -4.03 -8.81 24.40
C ARG A 105 -5.36 -8.21 23.95
N LEU A 106 -5.73 -8.46 22.69
CA LEU A 106 -7.01 -7.96 22.16
C LEU A 106 -8.20 -8.59 22.86
N GLN A 107 -8.14 -9.88 23.15
CA GLN A 107 -9.21 -10.57 23.88
C GLN A 107 -9.36 -10.01 25.29
N THR A 108 -8.28 -9.87 26.04
CA THR A 108 -8.28 -9.27 27.37
C THR A 108 -8.89 -7.87 27.39
N LEU A 109 -8.51 -7.01 26.43
CA LEU A 109 -9.08 -5.67 26.30
C LEU A 109 -10.57 -5.73 25.95
N ARG A 110 -10.98 -6.62 25.05
CA ARG A 110 -12.38 -6.77 24.65
C ARG A 110 -13.27 -7.20 25.80
N GLU A 111 -12.78 -8.10 26.67
CA GLU A 111 -13.51 -8.62 27.83
C GLU A 111 -13.57 -7.61 28.99
N THR A 112 -12.55 -6.75 29.11
CA THR A 112 -12.46 -5.78 30.22
C THR A 112 -13.01 -4.42 29.86
N ASP A 113 -12.47 -3.80 28.80
CA ASP A 113 -12.85 -2.46 28.32
C ASP A 113 -12.41 -2.25 26.88
N PRO A 114 -13.26 -2.55 25.88
CA PRO A 114 -12.90 -2.38 24.47
C PRO A 114 -12.62 -0.93 24.07
N SER A 115 -13.04 0.06 24.85
CA SER A 115 -12.75 1.46 24.59
C SER A 115 -11.27 1.83 24.76
N LYS A 116 -10.47 0.98 25.41
CA LYS A 116 -9.02 1.16 25.52
C LYS A 116 -8.26 0.76 24.25
N PHE A 117 -8.94 0.14 23.29
CA PHE A 117 -8.36 -0.15 21.98
C PHE A 117 -8.68 0.96 20.98
N ALA A 118 -7.65 1.50 20.34
CA ALA A 118 -7.80 2.46 19.25
C ALA A 118 -7.21 1.88 17.95
N LEU A 119 -7.96 1.98 16.85
CA LEU A 119 -7.53 1.53 15.53
C LEU A 119 -7.42 2.73 14.57
N PHE A 120 -6.20 3.01 14.14
CA PHE A 120 -5.91 4.01 13.13
C PHE A 120 -5.49 3.31 11.84
N THR A 121 -6.14 3.65 10.73
CA THR A 121 -5.81 3.09 9.42
C THR A 121 -5.38 4.18 8.46
N GLY A 122 -4.43 3.82 7.58
CA GLY A 122 -4.04 4.66 6.46
C GLY A 122 -5.11 4.67 5.37
N ARG A 123 -4.78 5.26 4.23
CA ARG A 123 -5.59 5.21 3.03
C ARG A 123 -5.42 3.86 2.33
N ASP A 124 -6.11 2.88 2.81
CA ASP A 124 -6.17 1.58 2.18
C ASP A 124 -7.57 1.30 1.62
N GLN A 125 -7.66 0.37 0.69
CA GLN A 125 -8.94 0.03 0.06
C GLN A 125 -9.77 -0.96 0.90
N MET A 126 -9.20 -1.47 1.98
CA MET A 126 -9.85 -2.38 2.92
C MET A 126 -10.46 -1.65 4.12
N GLN A 127 -10.62 -0.32 4.06
CA GLN A 127 -11.18 0.48 5.16
C GLN A 127 -12.55 -0.03 5.63
N ALA A 128 -13.35 -0.58 4.72
CA ALA A 128 -14.63 -1.20 5.10
C ALA A 128 -14.44 -2.39 6.04
N LEU A 129 -13.44 -3.24 5.80
CA LEU A 129 -13.14 -4.39 6.65
C LEU A 129 -12.56 -3.94 7.99
N THR A 130 -11.66 -2.97 8.01
CA THR A 130 -11.09 -2.45 9.25
C THR A 130 -12.14 -1.72 10.10
N GLY A 131 -13.06 -0.98 9.46
CA GLY A 131 -14.20 -0.37 10.14
C GLY A 131 -15.18 -1.40 10.71
N MET A 132 -15.49 -2.46 9.95
CA MET A 132 -16.29 -3.58 10.45
C MET A 132 -15.61 -4.28 11.65
N PHE A 133 -14.31 -4.51 11.55
CA PHE A 133 -13.55 -5.09 12.65
C PHE A 133 -13.67 -4.23 13.91
N ALA A 134 -13.42 -2.92 13.81
CA ALA A 134 -13.52 -2.01 14.95
C ALA A 134 -14.94 -2.03 15.58
N LYS A 135 -15.98 -2.00 14.73
CA LYS A 135 -17.37 -2.07 15.16
C LYS A 135 -17.70 -3.38 15.87
N GLN A 136 -17.29 -4.53 15.31
CA GLN A 136 -17.54 -5.84 15.90
C GLN A 136 -16.69 -6.10 17.14
N TYR A 137 -15.50 -5.51 17.20
CA TYR A 137 -14.66 -5.55 18.38
C TYR A 137 -15.31 -4.79 19.53
N GLY A 138 -16.01 -3.71 19.26
CA GLY A 138 -16.74 -2.90 20.24
C GLY A 138 -16.00 -1.64 20.66
N THR A 139 -14.94 -1.25 19.95
CA THR A 139 -14.26 0.03 20.24
C THR A 139 -14.91 1.21 19.53
N PRO A 140 -15.12 2.34 20.22
CA PRO A 140 -15.52 3.61 19.58
C PRO A 140 -14.34 4.34 18.93
N ASN A 141 -13.10 3.90 19.19
CA ASN A 141 -11.89 4.64 18.83
C ASN A 141 -11.34 4.14 17.48
N TYR A 142 -12.12 4.35 16.43
CA TYR A 142 -11.69 4.06 15.06
C TYR A 142 -11.52 5.35 14.26
N ALA A 143 -10.37 5.49 13.60
CA ALA A 143 -10.12 6.60 12.72
C ALA A 143 -9.41 6.13 11.44
N ALA A 144 -10.03 6.43 10.31
CA ALA A 144 -9.46 6.19 8.99
C ALA A 144 -8.84 7.46 8.42
N HIS A 145 -7.98 7.31 7.41
CA HIS A 145 -7.29 8.42 6.74
C HIS A 145 -8.24 9.55 6.31
N GLY A 146 -9.43 9.21 5.82
CA GLY A 146 -10.43 10.20 5.40
C GLY A 146 -10.74 11.25 6.46
N GLY A 147 -10.86 10.85 7.73
CA GLY A 147 -11.14 11.73 8.85
C GLY A 147 -10.02 12.73 9.17
N PHE A 148 -8.78 12.41 8.81
CA PHE A 148 -7.61 13.26 9.12
C PHE A 148 -7.08 14.05 7.91
N CYS A 149 -7.45 13.69 6.69
CA CYS A 149 -6.91 14.28 5.48
C CYS A 149 -7.98 14.83 4.56
N SER A 150 -8.88 13.98 4.09
CA SER A 150 -9.82 14.31 3.02
C SER A 150 -11.04 15.09 3.51
N VAL A 151 -11.36 15.05 4.80
CA VAL A 151 -12.55 15.72 5.35
C VAL A 151 -12.47 17.24 5.21
N ASN A 152 -11.28 17.82 5.36
CA ASN A 152 -11.08 19.26 5.20
C ASN A 152 -11.37 19.70 3.77
N MET A 153 -10.93 18.91 2.79
CA MET A 153 -11.22 19.18 1.40
C MET A 153 -12.71 19.04 1.09
N ALA A 154 -13.33 17.95 1.56
CA ALA A 154 -14.77 17.75 1.39
C ALA A 154 -15.58 18.90 1.99
N ALA A 155 -15.23 19.33 3.20
CA ALA A 155 -15.83 20.50 3.84
C ALA A 155 -15.64 21.76 3.00
N GLY A 156 -14.42 22.05 2.57
CA GLY A 156 -14.11 23.20 1.71
C GLY A 156 -14.94 23.21 0.42
N LEU A 157 -15.05 22.05 -0.25
CA LEU A 157 -15.85 21.93 -1.47
C LEU A 157 -17.34 22.10 -1.24
N ILE A 158 -17.89 21.58 -0.13
CA ILE A 158 -19.29 21.78 0.25
C ILE A 158 -19.57 23.28 0.44
N TYR A 159 -18.73 24.02 1.13
CA TYR A 159 -18.89 25.45 1.34
C TYR A 159 -18.69 26.28 0.08
N THR A 160 -17.86 25.80 -0.86
CA THR A 160 -17.55 26.56 -2.08
C THR A 160 -18.50 26.23 -3.23
N PHE A 161 -18.83 24.96 -3.43
CA PHE A 161 -19.59 24.46 -4.57
C PHE A 161 -20.93 23.82 -4.18
N GLY A 162 -21.26 23.72 -2.92
CA GLY A 162 -22.48 23.06 -2.45
C GLY A 162 -22.46 21.53 -2.48
N GLY A 163 -21.35 20.91 -2.85
CA GLY A 163 -21.17 19.46 -2.89
C GLY A 163 -19.72 19.05 -2.70
N SER A 164 -19.49 17.86 -2.19
CA SER A 164 -18.14 17.31 -2.08
C SER A 164 -17.81 16.37 -3.23
N PHE A 165 -16.62 16.51 -3.80
CA PHE A 165 -16.08 15.61 -4.79
C PHE A 165 -15.03 14.73 -4.14
N TRP A 166 -15.33 13.46 -3.98
CA TRP A 166 -14.37 12.47 -3.43
C TRP A 166 -13.43 11.92 -4.50
N GLU A 167 -13.83 12.04 -5.76
CA GLU A 167 -13.06 11.54 -6.88
C GLU A 167 -12.38 12.71 -7.58
N PHE A 168 -11.07 12.69 -7.54
CA PHE A 168 -10.27 13.60 -8.34
C PHE A 168 -10.18 13.05 -9.75
N GLY A 169 -10.83 13.70 -10.68
CA GLY A 169 -10.49 13.54 -12.09
C GLY A 169 -9.04 13.99 -12.31
N GLY A 170 -8.30 13.28 -13.12
CA GLY A 170 -7.04 13.80 -13.63
C GLY A 170 -7.30 14.97 -14.58
N PRO A 171 -6.43 16.00 -14.61
CA PRO A 171 -6.52 17.04 -15.63
C PRO A 171 -6.36 16.41 -17.01
N ASP A 172 -7.30 16.66 -17.90
CA ASP A 172 -7.22 16.24 -19.29
C ASP A 172 -6.49 17.33 -20.09
N LEU A 173 -5.17 17.31 -20.01
CA LEU A 173 -4.33 18.33 -20.64
C LEU A 173 -4.42 18.30 -22.17
N ASP A 174 -4.70 17.13 -22.77
CA ASP A 174 -4.78 16.96 -24.22
C ASP A 174 -6.06 17.58 -24.80
N ARG A 175 -7.10 17.69 -23.98
CA ARG A 175 -8.40 18.24 -24.38
C ARG A 175 -8.69 19.61 -23.79
N SER A 176 -7.90 20.05 -22.81
CA SER A 176 -8.05 21.37 -22.23
C SER A 176 -7.68 22.43 -23.27
N LYS A 177 -8.58 23.39 -23.48
CA LYS A 177 -8.33 24.59 -24.27
C LYS A 177 -8.03 25.72 -23.31
N LEU A 178 -6.88 26.35 -23.50
CA LEU A 178 -6.51 27.59 -22.83
C LEU A 178 -7.24 28.75 -23.47
#